data_09aee10e8211cd643610cb1a89429f33
#
_entry.id   09aee10e8211cd643610cb1a89429f33
#
_cell.length_a   1.000
_cell.length_b   1.000
_cell.length_c   1.000
_cell.angle_alpha   90.00
_cell.angle_beta   90.00
_cell.angle_gamma   90.00
#
_symmetry.space_group_name_H-M   'P 1'
#
loop_
_entity.id
_entity.type
_entity.pdbx_description
1 polymer ?
#
loop_
_entity_poly.entity_id
_entity_poly.type
_entity_poly.pdbx_seq_one_letter_code
_entity_poly.pdbx_strand_id
1 'polypeptide(L)'
;MQADIKTIFELGGYAVSAITSITVQNTLGIQEFFDIPAEIVSGQIEAIMNDMQPNIVKVGMIRKVETLNVLIDALTKYRPDHIIYAPSIWSSQGDALMTEDVVSQIKYRLLPLCSVVVARK
;
A
#
# COMPACT_ATOMS: atom_id res chain seq x y z
N MET A 1 -2.06 3.67 7.38
CA MET A 1 -1.88 2.29 7.89
C MET A 1 -2.44 2.11 9.29
N GLN A 2 -2.09 2.96 10.26
CA GLN A 2 -2.61 2.83 11.64
C GLN A 2 -4.14 2.90 11.70
N ALA A 3 -4.76 3.81 10.94
CA ALA A 3 -6.21 3.91 10.87
C ALA A 3 -6.86 2.64 10.31
N ASP A 4 -6.24 2.02 9.30
CA ASP A 4 -6.72 0.78 8.73
C ASP A 4 -6.68 -0.36 9.74
N ILE A 5 -5.57 -0.47 10.49
CA ILE A 5 -5.42 -1.49 11.53
C ILE A 5 -6.49 -1.34 12.61
N LYS A 6 -6.72 -0.12 13.08
CA LYS A 6 -7.76 0.17 14.09
C LYS A 6 -9.16 -0.18 13.58
N THR A 7 -9.49 0.23 12.37
CA THR A 7 -10.79 -0.03 11.76
C THR A 7 -11.06 -1.53 11.61
N ILE A 8 -10.08 -2.27 11.10
CA ILE A 8 -10.20 -3.72 10.94
C ILE A 8 -10.42 -4.40 12.30
N PHE A 9 -9.66 -3.99 13.31
CA PHE A 9 -9.80 -4.54 14.66
C PHE A 9 -11.18 -4.24 15.26
N GLU A 10 -11.66 -3.00 15.15
CA GLU A 10 -12.98 -2.60 15.66
C GLU A 10 -14.12 -3.37 14.99
N LEU A 11 -13.97 -3.75 13.74
CA LEU A 11 -14.95 -4.53 13.00
C LEU A 11 -14.81 -6.04 13.21
N GLY A 12 -13.94 -6.46 14.14
CA GLY A 12 -13.78 -7.88 14.50
C GLY A 12 -12.78 -8.65 13.63
N GLY A 13 -12.02 -7.95 12.77
CA GLY A 13 -10.99 -8.56 11.93
C GLY A 13 -9.62 -8.59 12.59
N TYR A 14 -8.68 -9.24 11.92
CA TYR A 14 -7.28 -9.27 12.31
C TYR A 14 -6.45 -8.65 11.18
N ALA A 15 -5.70 -7.59 11.50
CA ALA A 15 -4.88 -6.89 10.53
C ALA A 15 -3.42 -7.27 10.65
N VAL A 16 -2.78 -7.53 9.51
CA VAL A 16 -1.34 -7.63 9.37
C VAL A 16 -0.88 -6.61 8.34
N SER A 17 0.35 -6.16 8.40
CA SER A 17 0.80 -5.08 7.53
C SER A 17 2.22 -5.30 7.01
N ALA A 18 2.46 -4.84 5.79
CA ALA A 18 3.79 -4.67 5.22
C ALA A 18 4.06 -3.16 5.08
N ILE A 19 5.16 -2.71 5.64
CA ILE A 19 5.53 -1.30 5.64
C ILE A 19 6.33 -1.01 4.36
N THR A 20 5.91 0.01 3.62
CA THR A 20 6.58 0.45 2.39
C THR A 20 7.39 1.73 2.59
N SER A 21 6.96 2.59 3.49
CA SER A 21 7.64 3.85 3.80
C SER A 21 7.37 4.25 5.24
N ILE A 22 8.34 4.93 5.83
CA ILE A 22 8.21 5.58 7.14
C ILE A 22 8.19 7.08 6.90
N THR A 23 7.27 7.79 7.54
CA THR A 23 7.19 9.23 7.46
C THR A 23 7.54 9.87 8.79
N VAL A 24 8.30 10.93 8.75
CA VAL A 24 8.49 11.85 9.89
C VAL A 24 7.46 12.94 9.72
N GLN A 25 6.38 12.86 10.47
CA GLN A 25 5.26 13.78 10.31
C GLN A 25 4.60 14.13 11.63
N ASN A 26 3.92 15.27 11.62
CA ASN A 26 3.06 15.74 12.72
C ASN A 26 1.82 16.41 12.12
N THR A 27 1.04 17.13 12.94
CA THR A 27 -0.17 17.82 12.48
C THR A 27 0.09 18.94 11.49
N LEU A 28 1.34 19.40 11.35
CA LEU A 28 1.73 20.47 10.43
C LEU A 28 2.14 19.95 9.05
N GLY A 29 2.38 18.66 8.91
CA GLY A 29 2.73 18.04 7.64
C GLY A 29 3.81 16.99 7.75
N ILE A 30 4.28 16.54 6.59
CA ILE A 30 5.33 15.54 6.46
C ILE A 30 6.67 16.25 6.29
N GLN A 31 7.63 15.93 7.17
CA GLN A 31 8.97 16.53 7.16
C GLN A 31 9.96 15.69 6.37
N GLU A 32 9.85 14.37 6.45
CA GLU A 32 10.79 13.44 5.84
C GLU A 32 10.13 12.11 5.51
N PHE A 33 10.64 11.45 4.46
CA PHE A 33 10.27 10.08 4.10
C PHE A 33 11.50 9.19 4.17
N PHE A 34 11.29 7.96 4.64
CA PHE A 34 12.24 6.87 4.49
C PHE A 34 11.54 5.72 3.79
N ASP A 35 11.89 5.49 2.54
CA ASP A 35 11.30 4.40 1.76
C ASP A 35 12.02 3.10 2.08
N ILE A 36 11.26 2.07 2.42
CA ILE A 36 11.80 0.75 2.72
C ILE A 36 12.29 0.12 1.40
N PRO A 37 13.52 -0.45 1.37
CA PRO A 37 14.01 -1.13 0.17
C PRO A 37 13.03 -2.17 -0.35
N ALA A 38 12.90 -2.27 -1.68
CA ALA A 38 11.91 -3.14 -2.31
C ALA A 38 12.06 -4.62 -1.90
N GLU A 39 13.28 -5.09 -1.73
CA GLU A 39 13.54 -6.47 -1.28
C GLU A 39 13.03 -6.73 0.15
N ILE A 40 13.04 -5.72 1.02
CA ILE A 40 12.48 -5.84 2.38
C ILE A 40 10.96 -5.82 2.32
N VAL A 41 10.37 -4.98 1.47
CA VAL A 41 8.91 -4.99 1.24
C VAL A 41 8.46 -6.36 0.73
N SER A 42 9.16 -6.89 -0.25
CA SER A 42 8.90 -8.24 -0.78
C SER A 42 8.97 -9.30 0.30
N GLY A 43 10.02 -9.26 1.14
CA GLY A 43 10.18 -10.19 2.27
C GLY A 43 9.05 -10.11 3.29
N GLN A 44 8.58 -8.91 3.62
CA GLN A 44 7.43 -8.73 4.52
C GLN A 44 6.16 -9.36 3.94
N ILE A 45 5.90 -9.13 2.66
CA ILE A 45 4.71 -9.68 1.98
C ILE A 45 4.79 -11.20 1.94
N GLU A 46 5.93 -11.76 1.56
CA GLU A 46 6.13 -13.21 1.53
C GLU A 46 5.95 -13.86 2.89
N ALA A 47 6.49 -13.27 3.93
CA ALA A 47 6.35 -13.78 5.30
C ALA A 47 4.88 -13.87 5.73
N ILE A 48 4.08 -12.85 5.40
CA ILE A 48 2.65 -12.82 5.70
C ILE A 48 1.87 -13.82 4.83
N MET A 49 2.11 -13.80 3.53
CA MET A 49 1.36 -14.63 2.58
C MET A 49 1.65 -16.12 2.73
N ASN A 50 2.88 -16.48 3.12
CA ASN A 50 3.24 -17.89 3.32
C ASN A 50 2.72 -18.45 4.65
N ASP A 51 2.41 -17.61 5.62
CA ASP A 51 1.93 -18.02 6.94
C ASP A 51 0.42 -17.83 7.09
N MET A 52 -0.02 -16.58 7.13
CA MET A 52 -1.41 -16.22 7.45
C MET A 52 -2.35 -16.28 6.24
N GLN A 53 -1.83 -16.12 5.04
CA GLN A 53 -2.58 -16.20 3.77
C GLN A 53 -3.85 -15.33 3.76
N PRO A 54 -3.76 -14.01 3.98
CA PRO A 54 -4.93 -13.15 3.97
C PRO A 54 -5.60 -13.15 2.58
N ASN A 55 -6.93 -13.21 2.57
CA ASN A 55 -7.72 -13.19 1.33
C ASN A 55 -8.00 -11.78 0.82
N ILE A 56 -7.82 -10.78 1.66
CA ILE A 56 -8.10 -9.38 1.34
C ILE A 56 -6.83 -8.58 1.56
N VAL A 57 -6.43 -7.84 0.55
CA VAL A 57 -5.26 -6.96 0.60
C VAL A 57 -5.72 -5.53 0.33
N LYS A 58 -5.44 -4.63 1.25
CA LYS A 58 -5.60 -3.20 1.01
C LYS A 58 -4.24 -2.59 0.69
N VAL A 59 -4.18 -1.86 -0.41
CA VAL A 59 -3.00 -1.13 -0.84
C VAL A 59 -3.23 0.35 -0.58
N GLY A 60 -2.31 0.97 0.13
CA GLY A 60 -2.32 2.41 0.39
C GLY A 60 -1.25 3.14 -0.41
N MET A 61 -0.37 3.85 0.29
CA MET A 61 0.68 4.66 -0.32
C MET A 61 1.79 3.82 -0.94
N ILE A 62 2.11 4.08 -2.20
CA ILE A 62 3.24 3.50 -2.93
C ILE A 62 4.02 4.68 -3.53
N ARG A 63 5.27 4.84 -3.14
CA ARG A 63 6.08 6.00 -3.56
C ARG A 63 7.06 5.70 -4.68
N LYS A 64 7.47 4.45 -4.84
CA LYS A 64 8.53 4.03 -5.75
C LYS A 64 8.05 2.98 -6.74
N VAL A 65 8.58 3.04 -7.95
CA VAL A 65 8.30 2.03 -8.99
C VAL A 65 8.80 0.64 -8.55
N GLU A 66 9.94 0.57 -7.90
CA GLU A 66 10.52 -0.69 -7.40
C GLU A 66 9.57 -1.35 -6.38
N THR A 67 8.97 -0.57 -5.49
CA THR A 67 7.96 -1.05 -4.54
C THR A 67 6.72 -1.54 -5.26
N LEU A 68 6.26 -0.80 -6.27
CA LEU A 68 5.14 -1.21 -7.10
C LEU A 68 5.43 -2.54 -7.81
N ASN A 69 6.63 -2.72 -8.34
CA ASN A 69 7.03 -3.95 -9.01
C ASN A 69 6.90 -5.17 -8.11
N VAL A 70 7.45 -5.11 -6.89
CA VAL A 70 7.36 -6.24 -5.95
C VAL A 70 5.93 -6.48 -5.48
N LEU A 71 5.13 -5.45 -5.35
CA LEU A 71 3.71 -5.58 -5.02
C LEU A 71 2.94 -6.29 -6.13
N ILE A 72 3.11 -5.87 -7.38
CA ILE A 72 2.46 -6.50 -8.54
C ILE A 72 2.86 -7.98 -8.64
N ASP A 73 4.14 -8.28 -8.48
CA ASP A 73 4.64 -9.67 -8.49
C ASP A 73 3.97 -10.51 -7.40
N ALA A 74 3.86 -9.97 -6.19
CA ALA A 74 3.22 -10.66 -5.07
C ALA A 74 1.73 -10.88 -5.30
N LEU A 75 1.01 -9.87 -5.77
CA LEU A 75 -0.42 -9.97 -6.06
C LEU A 75 -0.70 -10.96 -7.19
N THR A 76 0.18 -11.04 -8.17
CA THR A 76 0.08 -12.00 -9.26
C THR A 76 0.39 -13.43 -8.81
N LYS A 77 1.36 -13.60 -7.92
CA LYS A 77 1.77 -14.90 -7.38
C LYS A 77 0.74 -15.48 -6.41
N TYR A 78 0.30 -14.69 -5.43
CA TYR A 78 -0.55 -15.16 -4.34
C TYR A 78 -2.04 -15.05 -4.61
N ARG A 79 -2.47 -14.18 -5.51
CA ARG A 79 -3.85 -14.01 -5.99
C ARG A 79 -4.87 -13.95 -4.83
N PRO A 80 -4.79 -12.94 -3.95
CA PRO A 80 -5.82 -12.76 -2.93
C PRO A 80 -7.19 -12.54 -3.58
N ASP A 81 -8.25 -12.95 -2.90
CA ASP A 81 -9.62 -12.89 -3.44
C ASP A 81 -10.05 -11.46 -3.74
N HIS A 82 -9.63 -10.51 -2.92
CA HIS A 82 -9.98 -9.10 -3.08
C HIS A 82 -8.77 -8.20 -2.88
N ILE A 83 -8.58 -7.28 -3.82
CA ILE A 83 -7.55 -6.25 -3.76
C ILE A 83 -8.25 -4.90 -3.76
N ILE A 84 -8.05 -4.13 -2.69
CA ILE A 84 -8.63 -2.80 -2.52
C ILE A 84 -7.51 -1.78 -2.60
N TYR A 85 -7.62 -0.84 -3.53
CA TYR A 85 -6.66 0.25 -3.64
C TYR A 85 -7.31 1.57 -3.22
N ALA A 86 -6.70 2.21 -2.23
CA ALA A 86 -7.09 3.54 -1.77
C ALA A 86 -5.92 4.47 -2.05
N PRO A 87 -5.89 5.16 -3.20
CA PRO A 87 -4.76 5.99 -3.59
C PRO A 87 -4.51 7.13 -2.61
N SER A 88 -3.23 7.33 -2.28
CA SER A 88 -2.74 8.45 -1.49
C SER A 88 -1.72 9.22 -2.34
N ILE A 89 -2.22 10.08 -3.23
CA ILE A 89 -1.38 10.86 -4.16
C ILE A 89 -0.88 12.12 -3.47
N TRP A 90 -1.71 12.71 -2.60
CA TRP A 90 -1.43 13.93 -1.86
C TRP A 90 -1.62 13.69 -0.37
N SER A 91 -0.78 14.30 0.45
CA SER A 91 -0.99 14.32 1.89
C SER A 91 -2.15 15.25 2.26
N SER A 92 -2.60 15.20 3.51
CA SER A 92 -3.62 16.11 4.03
C SER A 92 -3.18 17.59 3.96
N GLN A 93 -1.87 17.84 3.89
CA GLN A 93 -1.29 19.18 3.80
C GLN A 93 -0.91 19.57 2.36
N GLY A 94 -1.24 18.75 1.35
CA GLY A 94 -0.98 19.04 -0.04
C GLY A 94 0.39 18.60 -0.57
N ASP A 95 1.16 17.84 0.20
CA ASP A 95 2.44 17.31 -0.26
C ASP A 95 2.23 16.17 -1.25
N ALA A 96 2.98 16.17 -2.36
CA ALA A 96 2.95 15.07 -3.31
C ALA A 96 3.61 13.82 -2.70
N LEU A 97 2.86 12.71 -2.66
CA LEU A 97 3.32 11.45 -2.08
C LEU A 97 3.93 10.50 -3.12
N MET A 98 3.70 10.74 -4.40
CA MET A 98 4.25 9.94 -5.48
C MET A 98 4.47 10.78 -6.74
N THR A 99 5.37 10.31 -7.62
CA THR A 99 5.66 10.96 -8.89
C THR A 99 4.60 10.62 -9.94
N GLU A 100 4.55 11.41 -11.02
CA GLU A 100 3.65 11.14 -12.14
C GLU A 100 3.91 9.77 -12.79
N ASP A 101 5.18 9.35 -12.86
CA ASP A 101 5.55 8.04 -13.38
C ASP A 101 4.93 6.90 -12.56
N VAL A 102 5.02 6.97 -11.24
CA VAL A 102 4.39 5.98 -10.33
C VAL A 102 2.87 5.97 -10.52
N VAL A 103 2.25 7.14 -10.58
CA VAL A 103 0.79 7.25 -10.82
C VAL A 103 0.40 6.59 -12.14
N SER A 104 1.14 6.87 -13.21
CA SER A 104 0.90 6.28 -14.52
C SER A 104 1.01 4.75 -14.49
N GLN A 105 2.05 4.23 -13.86
CA GLN A 105 2.25 2.78 -13.78
C GLN A 105 1.21 2.09 -12.89
N ILE A 106 0.76 2.72 -11.82
CA ILE A 106 -0.35 2.23 -11.00
C ILE A 106 -1.61 2.11 -11.87
N LYS A 107 -1.91 3.12 -12.67
CA LYS A 107 -3.07 3.14 -13.54
C LYS A 107 -3.09 1.94 -14.50
N TYR A 108 -1.97 1.65 -15.12
CA TYR A 108 -1.88 0.59 -16.14
C TYR A 108 -1.63 -0.81 -15.59
N ARG A 109 -1.00 -0.92 -14.42
CA ARG A 109 -0.52 -2.21 -13.88
C ARG A 109 -1.25 -2.68 -12.63
N LEU A 110 -1.59 -1.75 -11.72
CA LEU A 110 -2.24 -2.10 -10.45
C LEU A 110 -3.76 -2.06 -10.55
N LEU A 111 -4.33 -1.00 -11.11
CA LEU A 111 -5.79 -0.85 -11.18
C LEU A 111 -6.49 -2.04 -11.84
N PRO A 112 -5.96 -2.65 -12.92
CA PRO A 112 -6.60 -3.82 -13.51
C PRO A 112 -6.68 -5.04 -12.59
N LEU A 113 -5.85 -5.10 -11.55
CA LEU A 113 -5.84 -6.20 -10.58
C LEU A 113 -6.80 -5.94 -9.41
N CYS A 114 -7.29 -4.72 -9.25
CA CYS A 114 -8.07 -4.33 -8.09
C CYS A 114 -9.54 -4.74 -8.23
N SER A 115 -10.11 -5.21 -7.11
CA SER A 115 -11.55 -5.45 -6.97
C SER A 115 -12.30 -4.16 -6.70
N VAL A 116 -11.70 -3.26 -5.93
CA VAL A 116 -12.28 -1.98 -5.52
C VAL A 116 -11.20 -0.90 -5.55
N VAL A 117 -11.54 0.26 -6.07
CA VAL A 117 -10.70 1.46 -5.98
C VAL A 117 -11.49 2.54 -5.25
N VAL A 118 -10.93 3.04 -4.16
CA VAL A 118 -11.54 4.11 -3.38
C VAL A 118 -10.94 5.44 -3.85
N ALA A 119 -11.70 6.22 -4.57
CA ALA A 119 -11.26 7.52 -5.08
C ALA A 119 -11.85 8.65 -4.23
N ARG A 120 -11.05 9.66 -3.94
CA ARG A 120 -11.52 10.92 -3.37
C ARG A 120 -11.79 11.92 -4.50
N LYS A 121 -12.84 12.70 -4.33
CA LYS A 121 -13.08 13.84 -5.18
C LYS A 121 -12.11 14.97 -4.88
#